data_069a889298ca31fe622ff519ba7c4973
#
_entry.id   069a889298ca31fe622ff519ba7c4973
#
_cell.length_a   1.000
_cell.length_b   1.000
_cell.length_c   1.000
_cell.angle_alpha   90.00
_cell.angle_beta   90.00
_cell.angle_gamma   90.00
#
_symmetry.space_group_name_H-M   'P 1'
#
loop_
_entity.id
_entity.type
_entity.pdbx_description
1 polymer ?
#
loop_
_entity_poly.entity_id
_entity_poly.type
_entity_poly.pdbx_seq_one_letter_code
_entity_poly.pdbx_strand_id
1 'polypeptide(L)'
;MREIAIKKYVRYLFGIVFAIFILNKFYLRPWVIKNELSTLFQIVVFSIPNLIEAILGTLVLTGVLLQLRQYFDKAKNIKDSTIYLLALSISSLYVISQELKFHNLGGNNVYDPYDLIASIIGLLITFVIIKKFGFAA
;
A
#
# COMPACT_ATOMS: atom_id res chain seq x y z
N MET A 1 -26.38 11.49 -2.31
CA MET A 1 -24.93 11.65 -2.28
C MET A 1 -24.29 10.66 -3.24
N ARG A 2 -23.33 11.12 -4.03
CA ARG A 2 -22.74 10.25 -5.07
C ARG A 2 -21.54 9.50 -4.56
N GLU A 3 -21.47 8.22 -4.86
CA GLU A 3 -20.25 7.46 -4.68
C GLU A 3 -19.23 7.86 -5.74
N ILE A 4 -17.95 7.79 -5.39
CA ILE A 4 -16.89 8.06 -6.36
C ILE A 4 -16.82 6.91 -7.37
N ALA A 5 -16.57 7.26 -8.64
CA ALA A 5 -16.38 6.26 -9.69
C ALA A 5 -14.90 5.91 -9.80
N ILE A 6 -14.50 4.82 -9.18
CA ILE A 6 -13.11 4.37 -9.20
C ILE A 6 -12.76 3.89 -10.60
N LYS A 7 -11.61 4.35 -11.11
CA LYS A 7 -11.13 3.95 -12.44
C LYS A 7 -10.85 2.46 -12.50
N LYS A 8 -11.08 1.86 -13.67
CA LYS A 8 -10.89 0.41 -13.86
C LYS A 8 -9.47 -0.05 -13.53
N TYR A 9 -8.45 0.71 -13.92
CA TYR A 9 -7.07 0.31 -13.66
C TYR A 9 -6.77 0.17 -12.16
N VAL A 10 -7.41 0.99 -11.32
CA VAL A 10 -7.23 0.92 -9.87
C VAL A 10 -7.76 -0.42 -9.35
N ARG A 11 -8.92 -0.83 -9.84
CA ARG A 11 -9.51 -2.13 -9.47
C ARG A 11 -8.63 -3.30 -9.89
N TYR A 12 -8.12 -3.25 -11.12
CA TYR A 12 -7.20 -4.28 -11.62
C TYR A 12 -5.90 -4.29 -10.85
N LEU A 13 -5.33 -3.11 -10.58
CA LEU A 13 -4.11 -3.00 -9.79
C LEU A 13 -4.31 -3.62 -8.39
N PHE A 14 -5.39 -3.27 -7.72
CA PHE A 14 -5.72 -3.83 -6.41
C PHE A 14 -5.82 -5.35 -6.47
N GLY A 15 -6.55 -5.88 -7.43
CA GLY A 15 -6.73 -7.33 -7.58
C GLY A 15 -5.43 -8.06 -7.90
N ILE A 16 -4.63 -7.51 -8.82
CA ILE A 16 -3.35 -8.10 -9.21
C ILE A 16 -2.38 -8.12 -8.03
N VAL A 17 -2.27 -7.00 -7.33
CA VAL A 17 -1.37 -6.87 -6.18
C VAL A 17 -1.81 -7.82 -5.06
N PHE A 18 -3.10 -7.92 -4.82
CA PHE A 18 -3.65 -8.86 -3.83
C PHE A 18 -3.37 -10.32 -4.21
N ALA A 19 -3.50 -10.66 -5.49
CA ALA A 19 -3.18 -12.01 -5.99
C ALA A 19 -1.69 -12.31 -5.80
N ILE A 20 -0.81 -11.36 -6.07
CA ILE A 20 0.62 -11.52 -5.83
C ILE A 20 0.90 -11.77 -4.34
N PHE A 21 0.21 -11.06 -3.47
CA PHE A 21 0.34 -11.26 -2.02
C PHE A 21 0.00 -12.70 -1.62
N ILE A 22 -1.10 -13.23 -2.13
CA ILE A 22 -1.52 -14.61 -1.84
C ILE A 22 -0.50 -15.62 -2.37
N LEU A 23 -0.07 -15.45 -3.62
CA LEU A 23 0.93 -16.33 -4.23
C LEU A 23 2.25 -16.29 -3.45
N ASN A 24 2.68 -15.11 -3.03
CA ASN A 24 3.89 -14.95 -2.24
C ASN A 24 3.78 -15.70 -0.90
N LYS A 25 2.68 -15.48 -0.19
CA LYS A 25 2.49 -16.05 1.15
C LYS A 25 2.41 -17.57 1.14
N PHE A 26 1.67 -18.13 0.18
CA PHE A 26 1.36 -19.56 0.19
C PHE A 26 2.29 -20.42 -0.68
N TYR A 27 2.96 -19.81 -1.67
CA TYR A 27 3.79 -20.57 -2.62
C TYR A 27 5.25 -20.12 -2.62
N LEU A 28 5.53 -18.81 -2.78
CA LEU A 28 6.91 -18.34 -2.94
C LEU A 28 7.71 -18.45 -1.64
N ARG A 29 7.16 -18.02 -0.53
CA ARG A 29 7.88 -18.07 0.76
C ARG A 29 8.23 -19.49 1.17
N PRO A 30 7.28 -20.45 1.17
CA PRO A 30 7.61 -21.84 1.47
C PRO A 30 8.61 -22.44 0.49
N TRP A 31 8.47 -22.12 -0.80
CA TRP A 31 9.39 -22.62 -1.83
C TRP A 31 10.80 -22.12 -1.64
N VAL A 32 10.97 -20.83 -1.36
CA VAL A 32 12.28 -20.23 -1.12
C VAL A 32 12.95 -20.85 0.11
N ILE A 33 12.20 -21.04 1.17
CA ILE A 33 12.70 -21.65 2.41
C ILE A 33 13.10 -23.11 2.17
N LYS A 34 12.22 -23.88 1.50
CA LYS A 34 12.43 -25.31 1.25
C LYS A 34 13.67 -25.57 0.39
N ASN A 35 13.90 -24.74 -0.62
CA ASN A 35 15.00 -24.94 -1.56
C ASN A 35 16.28 -24.18 -1.16
N GLU A 36 16.29 -23.56 0.01
CA GLU A 36 17.48 -22.85 0.54
C GLU A 36 18.09 -21.91 -0.47
N LEU A 37 17.24 -21.09 -1.12
CA LEU A 37 17.70 -20.14 -2.12
C LEU A 37 18.56 -19.04 -1.48
N SER A 38 19.30 -18.30 -2.32
CA SER A 38 20.20 -17.27 -1.86
C SER A 38 19.56 -16.26 -0.94
N THR A 39 20.35 -15.63 -0.08
CA THR A 39 19.91 -14.60 0.87
C THR A 39 19.18 -13.46 0.15
N LEU A 40 19.66 -13.09 -1.06
CA LEU A 40 19.02 -12.04 -1.83
C LEU A 40 17.58 -12.40 -2.19
N PHE A 41 17.31 -13.61 -2.66
CA PHE A 41 15.97 -14.08 -2.97
C PHE A 41 15.08 -14.10 -1.72
N GLN A 42 15.63 -14.54 -0.59
CA GLN A 42 14.89 -14.56 0.67
C GLN A 42 14.49 -13.14 1.10
N ILE A 43 15.40 -12.18 1.01
CA ILE A 43 15.13 -10.78 1.35
C ILE A 43 14.01 -10.23 0.47
N VAL A 44 14.09 -10.44 -0.84
CA VAL A 44 13.09 -9.94 -1.79
C VAL A 44 11.73 -10.57 -1.50
N VAL A 45 11.65 -11.88 -1.38
CA VAL A 45 10.39 -12.59 -1.16
C VAL A 45 9.75 -12.18 0.17
N PHE A 46 10.54 -12.03 1.23
CA PHE A 46 10.04 -11.67 2.55
C PHE A 46 9.63 -10.20 2.65
N SER A 47 10.16 -9.34 1.75
CA SER A 47 9.81 -7.93 1.70
C SER A 47 8.57 -7.63 0.86
N ILE A 48 8.16 -8.55 -0.03
CA ILE A 48 6.98 -8.36 -0.88
C ILE A 48 5.71 -8.05 -0.09
N PRO A 49 5.39 -8.73 1.03
CA PRO A 49 4.19 -8.42 1.80
C PRO A 49 4.14 -6.95 2.26
N ASN A 50 5.26 -6.39 2.69
CA ASN A 50 5.32 -4.99 3.12
C ASN A 50 5.11 -4.03 1.96
N LEU A 51 5.69 -4.32 0.81
CA LEU A 51 5.48 -3.56 -0.42
C LEU A 51 3.99 -3.53 -0.79
N ILE A 52 3.36 -4.70 -0.79
CA ILE A 52 1.94 -4.85 -1.15
C ILE A 52 1.05 -4.18 -0.13
N GLU A 53 1.34 -4.34 1.15
CA GLU A 53 0.57 -3.70 2.22
C GLU A 53 0.58 -2.18 2.06
N ALA A 54 1.74 -1.61 1.74
CA ALA A 54 1.85 -0.17 1.49
C ALA A 54 1.02 0.26 0.28
N ILE A 55 1.06 -0.50 -0.82
CA ILE A 55 0.27 -0.21 -2.02
C ILE A 55 -1.21 -0.28 -1.72
N LEU A 56 -1.68 -1.37 -1.13
CA LEU A 56 -3.10 -1.58 -0.83
C LEU A 56 -3.60 -0.55 0.17
N GLY A 57 -2.83 -0.29 1.22
CA GLY A 57 -3.20 0.70 2.23
C GLY A 57 -3.35 2.10 1.65
N THR A 58 -2.43 2.51 0.79
CA THR A 58 -2.51 3.82 0.14
C THR A 58 -3.72 3.90 -0.80
N LEU A 59 -3.99 2.84 -1.56
CA LEU A 59 -5.16 2.80 -2.44
C LEU A 59 -6.47 2.90 -1.64
N VAL A 60 -6.58 2.13 -0.56
CA VAL A 60 -7.77 2.15 0.30
C VAL A 60 -7.98 3.52 0.93
N LEU A 61 -6.92 4.11 1.50
CA LEU A 61 -7.00 5.43 2.11
C LEU A 61 -7.37 6.50 1.10
N THR A 62 -6.80 6.45 -0.10
CA THR A 62 -7.14 7.39 -1.16
C THR A 62 -8.63 7.31 -1.50
N GLY A 63 -9.16 6.10 -1.64
CA GLY A 63 -10.59 5.89 -1.90
C GLY A 63 -11.47 6.42 -0.78
N VAL A 64 -11.11 6.13 0.48
CA VAL A 64 -11.85 6.58 1.65
C VAL A 64 -11.84 8.12 1.73
N LEU A 65 -10.68 8.75 1.57
CA LEU A 65 -10.57 10.20 1.65
C LEU A 65 -11.33 10.89 0.53
N LEU A 66 -11.28 10.36 -0.69
CA LEU A 66 -12.06 10.91 -1.81
C LEU A 66 -13.56 10.76 -1.54
N GLN A 67 -13.99 9.63 -0.98
CA GLN A 67 -15.39 9.44 -0.63
C GLN A 67 -15.82 10.39 0.48
N LEU A 68 -15.01 10.56 1.52
CA LEU A 68 -15.29 11.50 2.60
C LEU A 68 -15.39 12.94 2.10
N ARG A 69 -14.57 13.33 1.13
CA ARG A 69 -14.66 14.65 0.53
C ARG A 69 -16.05 14.94 -0.03
N GLN A 70 -16.73 13.92 -0.56
CA GLN A 70 -18.09 14.09 -1.08
C GLN A 70 -19.13 14.36 -0.01
N TYR A 71 -18.89 13.90 1.22
CA TYR A 71 -19.82 14.07 2.33
C TYR A 71 -19.73 15.44 3.00
N PHE A 72 -18.57 16.11 2.91
CA PHE A 72 -18.35 17.37 3.60
C PHE A 72 -18.31 18.52 2.60
N ASP A 73 -19.27 19.45 2.68
CA ASP A 73 -19.36 20.59 1.78
C ASP A 73 -18.10 21.46 1.81
N LYS A 74 -17.52 21.64 3.00
CA LYS A 74 -16.29 22.41 3.15
C LYS A 74 -15.09 21.77 2.47
N ALA A 75 -15.12 20.46 2.29
CA ALA A 75 -14.02 19.71 1.71
C ALA A 75 -14.11 19.57 0.18
N LYS A 76 -15.24 19.97 -0.44
CA LYS A 76 -15.44 19.80 -1.89
C LYS A 76 -14.43 20.57 -2.75
N ASN A 77 -13.83 21.62 -2.21
CA ASN A 77 -12.86 22.44 -2.92
C ASN A 77 -11.44 21.92 -2.82
N ILE A 78 -11.21 20.83 -2.07
CA ILE A 78 -9.89 20.23 -1.94
C ILE A 78 -9.53 19.52 -3.23
N LYS A 79 -8.35 19.80 -3.76
CA LYS A 79 -7.88 19.19 -5.01
C LYS A 79 -7.56 17.72 -4.80
N ASP A 80 -7.70 16.92 -5.86
CA ASP A 80 -7.36 15.51 -5.84
C ASP A 80 -5.92 15.27 -5.41
N SER A 81 -4.97 16.07 -5.91
CA SER A 81 -3.56 15.94 -5.54
C SER A 81 -3.33 16.12 -4.04
N THR A 82 -4.08 17.00 -3.39
CA THR A 82 -4.03 17.18 -1.94
C THR A 82 -4.52 15.93 -1.21
N ILE A 83 -5.60 15.32 -1.70
CA ILE A 83 -6.12 14.06 -1.15
C ILE A 83 -5.09 12.95 -1.29
N TYR A 84 -4.46 12.84 -2.45
CA TYR A 84 -3.42 11.83 -2.68
C TYR A 84 -2.23 12.01 -1.74
N LEU A 85 -1.83 13.25 -1.52
CA LEU A 85 -0.74 13.57 -0.60
C LEU A 85 -1.10 13.25 0.85
N LEU A 86 -2.34 13.54 1.25
CA LEU A 86 -2.83 13.17 2.59
C LEU A 86 -2.83 11.66 2.79
N ALA A 87 -3.32 10.90 1.80
CA ALA A 87 -3.33 9.45 1.86
C ALA A 87 -1.91 8.89 1.99
N LEU A 88 -0.97 9.43 1.20
CA LEU A 88 0.43 9.05 1.28
C LEU A 88 1.02 9.35 2.66
N SER A 89 0.73 10.53 3.20
CA SER A 89 1.24 10.95 4.51
C SER A 89 0.73 10.05 5.63
N ILE A 90 -0.55 9.76 5.65
CA ILE A 90 -1.17 8.90 6.66
C ILE A 90 -0.62 7.47 6.56
N SER A 91 -0.56 6.93 5.33
CA SER A 91 0.00 5.60 5.11
C SER A 91 1.46 5.52 5.52
N SER A 92 2.24 6.57 5.24
CA SER A 92 3.65 6.64 5.62
C SER A 92 3.82 6.61 7.13
N LEU A 93 3.04 7.41 7.84
CA LEU A 93 3.09 7.43 9.31
C LEU A 93 2.76 6.06 9.88
N TYR A 94 1.71 5.41 9.37
CA TYR A 94 1.32 4.08 9.84
C TYR A 94 2.44 3.06 9.59
N VAL A 95 2.94 2.98 8.37
CA VAL A 95 3.95 1.99 7.98
C VAL A 95 5.26 2.22 8.74
N ILE A 96 5.73 3.47 8.81
CA ILE A 96 6.98 3.79 9.50
C ILE A 96 6.86 3.49 10.98
N SER A 97 5.76 3.87 11.64
CA SER A 97 5.56 3.59 13.06
C SER A 97 5.49 2.10 13.34
N GLN A 98 4.87 1.32 12.44
CA GLN A 98 4.82 -0.13 12.58
C GLN A 98 6.21 -0.76 12.49
N GLU A 99 7.01 -0.34 11.50
CA GLU A 99 8.35 -0.89 11.28
C GLU A 99 9.34 -0.45 12.37
N LEU A 100 9.16 0.74 12.95
CA LEU A 100 9.96 1.20 14.06
C LEU A 100 9.50 0.67 15.44
N LYS A 101 8.49 -0.18 15.43
CA LYS A 101 7.94 -0.82 16.66
C LYS A 101 7.27 0.14 17.62
N PHE A 102 6.72 1.26 17.13
CA PHE A 102 5.91 2.14 17.97
C PHE A 102 4.58 1.50 18.36
N HIS A 103 4.15 0.46 17.63
CA HIS A 103 2.96 -0.31 17.95
C HIS A 103 3.10 -1.74 17.41
N ASN A 104 2.26 -2.65 17.90
CA ASN A 104 2.28 -4.06 17.53
C ASN A 104 0.96 -4.50 16.88
N LEU A 105 0.32 -3.61 16.13
CA LEU A 105 -0.96 -3.93 15.49
C LEU A 105 -0.87 -5.05 14.47
N GLY A 106 0.30 -5.25 13.87
CA GLY A 106 0.54 -6.34 12.92
C GLY A 106 1.12 -7.61 13.54
N GLY A 107 1.17 -7.72 14.87
CA GLY A 107 1.77 -8.86 15.57
C GLY A 107 3.16 -8.56 16.10
N ASN A 108 3.95 -9.61 16.30
CA ASN A 108 5.31 -9.48 16.80
C ASN A 108 6.27 -9.04 15.70
N ASN A 109 6.41 -7.73 15.52
CA ASN A 109 7.28 -7.16 14.50
C ASN A 109 8.72 -7.06 15.01
N VAL A 110 9.65 -7.63 14.26
CA VAL A 110 11.08 -7.41 14.43
C VAL A 110 11.51 -6.34 13.44
N TYR A 111 12.30 -5.35 13.89
CA TYR A 111 12.77 -4.30 13.01
C TYR A 111 13.60 -4.89 11.86
N ASP A 112 13.22 -4.59 10.66
CA ASP A 112 13.91 -5.03 9.45
C ASP A 112 13.99 -3.86 8.48
N PRO A 113 15.22 -3.35 8.19
CA PRO A 113 15.39 -2.25 7.26
C PRO A 113 14.86 -2.54 5.86
N TYR A 114 14.92 -3.79 5.42
CA TYR A 114 14.41 -4.18 4.10
C TYR A 114 12.90 -4.04 4.00
N ASP A 115 12.19 -4.37 5.08
CA ASP A 115 10.74 -4.19 5.13
C ASP A 115 10.36 -2.72 5.05
N LEU A 116 11.10 -1.87 5.76
CA LEU A 116 10.88 -0.42 5.71
C LEU A 116 11.12 0.13 4.31
N ILE A 117 12.22 -0.28 3.67
CA ILE A 117 12.54 0.13 2.30
C ILE A 117 11.46 -0.31 1.33
N ALA A 118 11.00 -1.56 1.42
CA ALA A 118 9.94 -2.09 0.58
C ALA A 118 8.64 -1.30 0.75
N SER A 119 8.29 -0.95 1.97
CA SER A 119 7.10 -0.16 2.26
C SER A 119 7.20 1.24 1.64
N ILE A 120 8.35 1.90 1.77
CA ILE A 120 8.57 3.23 1.19
C ILE A 120 8.46 3.16 -0.34
N ILE A 121 9.04 2.15 -0.96
CA ILE A 121 8.95 1.95 -2.41
C ILE A 121 7.48 1.78 -2.83
N GLY A 122 6.72 0.98 -2.11
CA GLY A 122 5.29 0.78 -2.38
C GLY A 122 4.48 2.06 -2.28
N LEU A 123 4.75 2.87 -1.25
CA LEU A 123 4.10 4.17 -1.07
C LEU A 123 4.39 5.10 -2.25
N LEU A 124 5.64 5.21 -2.66
CA LEU A 124 6.06 6.10 -3.74
C LEU A 124 5.50 5.64 -5.08
N ILE A 125 5.55 4.36 -5.38
CA ILE A 125 5.02 3.80 -6.63
C ILE A 125 3.52 4.10 -6.73
N THR A 126 2.77 3.85 -5.67
CA THR A 126 1.33 4.07 -5.66
C THR A 126 1.00 5.55 -5.85
N PHE A 127 1.71 6.43 -5.13
CA PHE A 127 1.51 7.87 -5.25
C PHE A 127 1.76 8.36 -6.68
N VAL A 128 2.86 7.94 -7.30
CA VAL A 128 3.20 8.34 -8.67
C VAL A 128 2.13 7.86 -9.65
N ILE A 129 1.67 6.62 -9.53
CA ILE A 129 0.65 6.06 -10.41
C ILE A 129 -0.66 6.83 -10.26
N ILE A 130 -1.12 7.06 -9.04
CA ILE A 130 -2.37 7.76 -8.78
C ILE A 130 -2.30 9.21 -9.27
N LYS A 131 -1.19 9.88 -9.02
CA LYS A 131 -1.01 11.27 -9.44
C LYS A 131 -1.02 11.40 -10.96
N LYS A 132 -0.41 10.43 -11.65
CA LYS A 132 -0.30 10.47 -13.11
C LYS A 132 -1.62 10.10 -13.80
N PHE A 133 -2.28 9.06 -13.35
CA PHE A 133 -3.47 8.51 -14.03
C PHE A 133 -4.79 8.90 -13.37
N GLY A 134 -4.76 9.41 -12.15
CA GLY A 134 -5.96 9.69 -11.36
C GLY A 134 -6.53 8.44 -10.71
N PHE A 135 -7.30 8.61 -9.64
CA PHE A 135 -7.91 7.50 -8.89
C PHE A 135 -9.38 7.31 -9.28
N ALA A 136 -10.11 8.41 -9.38
CA ALA A 136 -11.53 8.40 -9.69
C ALA A 136 -11.82 9.17 -10.99
N ALA A 137 -12.86 8.74 -11.64
CA ALA A 137 -13.32 9.38 -12.88
C ALA A 137 -13.96 10.75 -12.57
#